data_5ab03d989a343f803be22d972dcf33b2
#
_entry.id   5ab03d989a343f803be22d972dcf33b2
#
_cell.length_a   1.000
_cell.length_b   1.000
_cell.length_c   1.000
_cell.angle_alpha   90.00
_cell.angle_beta   90.00
_cell.angle_gamma   90.00
#
_symmetry.space_group_name_H-M   'P 1'
#
loop_
_entity.id
_entity.type
_entity.pdbx_description
1 polymer ?
#
loop_
_entity_poly.entity_id
_entity_poly.type
_entity_poly.pdbx_seq_one_letter_code
_entity_poly.pdbx_strand_id
1 'polypeptide(L)'
;MKKLILLLILPFLLYAEKVEVTSKNFYAKDSENQAHFIDDVLVKQGKTWIHSDELIVYFNDNNETIQYDAVGNATFEIFKELNHFKGSAHKVTYYPNASKYLMAGNAEVHDIAKDRHVKGNTILVNTLTGDSIVKGNSKKPIKFIFDTGSKK
;
A
#
# COMPACT_ATOMS: atom_id res chain seq x y z
N MET A 1 -7.33 4.67 -44.92
CA MET A 1 -8.75 4.49 -44.66
C MET A 1 -9.06 3.79 -43.37
N LYS A 2 -8.15 3.02 -42.82
CA LYS A 2 -8.40 2.23 -41.61
C LYS A 2 -7.62 2.71 -40.42
N LYS A 3 -7.04 3.89 -40.50
CA LYS A 3 -6.06 4.35 -39.51
C LYS A 3 -6.59 5.34 -38.50
N LEU A 4 -7.87 5.66 -38.59
CA LEU A 4 -8.45 6.71 -37.76
C LEU A 4 -8.92 6.20 -36.37
N ILE A 5 -8.97 4.90 -36.17
CA ILE A 5 -9.56 4.33 -34.97
C ILE A 5 -8.59 4.32 -33.79
N LEU A 6 -7.31 4.52 -34.08
CA LEU A 6 -6.29 4.42 -33.04
C LEU A 6 -6.15 5.66 -32.16
N LEU A 7 -6.77 6.76 -32.57
CA LEU A 7 -6.57 8.03 -31.88
C LEU A 7 -7.50 8.26 -30.70
N LEU A 8 -8.52 7.43 -30.57
CA LEU A 8 -9.54 7.66 -29.54
C LEU A 8 -9.24 7.02 -28.19
N ILE A 9 -8.20 6.23 -28.12
CA ILE A 9 -7.88 5.48 -26.89
C ILE A 9 -6.85 6.21 -26.03
N LEU A 10 -6.22 7.24 -26.60
CA LEU A 10 -5.13 7.94 -25.91
C LEU A 10 -5.53 8.75 -24.67
N PRO A 11 -6.71 9.37 -24.60
CA PRO A 11 -6.98 10.23 -23.43
C PRO A 11 -7.10 9.49 -22.11
N PHE A 12 -7.49 8.22 -22.14
CA PHE A 12 -7.66 7.48 -20.90
C PHE A 12 -6.35 7.04 -20.26
N LEU A 13 -5.28 6.97 -21.03
CA LEU A 13 -3.97 6.59 -20.51
C LEU A 13 -3.29 7.72 -19.73
N LEU A 14 -3.78 8.94 -19.88
CA LEU A 14 -3.17 10.11 -19.22
C LEU A 14 -3.47 10.19 -17.72
N TYR A 15 -4.46 9.43 -17.25
CA TYR A 15 -4.86 9.47 -15.84
C TYR A 15 -4.34 8.30 -15.03
N ALA A 16 -3.68 7.33 -15.68
CA ALA A 16 -3.10 6.19 -14.96
C ALA A 16 -1.79 6.61 -14.31
N GLU A 17 -1.73 6.59 -12.98
CA GLU A 17 -0.50 6.83 -12.25
C GLU A 17 0.39 5.60 -12.34
N LYS A 18 1.65 5.82 -12.65
CA LYS A 18 2.64 4.75 -12.75
C LYS A 18 3.15 4.40 -11.37
N VAL A 19 3.42 3.11 -11.16
CA VAL A 19 4.13 2.63 -9.98
C VAL A 19 5.62 2.65 -10.31
N GLU A 20 6.39 3.33 -9.48
CA GLU A 20 7.84 3.42 -9.62
C GLU A 20 8.49 2.74 -8.42
N VAL A 21 9.43 1.84 -8.67
CA VAL A 21 10.15 1.14 -7.61
C VAL A 21 11.65 1.36 -7.80
N THR A 22 12.31 1.76 -6.71
CA THR A 22 13.77 1.85 -6.66
C THR A 22 14.30 0.94 -5.57
N SER A 23 15.45 0.32 -5.79
CA SER A 23 16.13 -0.54 -4.82
C SER A 23 17.58 -0.71 -5.22
N LYS A 24 18.37 -1.32 -4.35
CA LYS A 24 19.79 -1.60 -4.67
C LYS A 24 19.94 -2.83 -5.54
N ASN A 25 19.09 -3.83 -5.37
CA ASN A 25 19.17 -5.08 -6.12
C ASN A 25 17.78 -5.54 -6.54
N PHE A 26 17.75 -6.32 -7.61
CA PHE A 26 16.52 -6.88 -8.14
C PHE A 26 16.78 -8.25 -8.74
N TYR A 27 15.83 -9.17 -8.55
CA TYR A 27 15.81 -10.41 -9.33
C TYR A 27 14.37 -10.84 -9.58
N ALA A 28 14.15 -11.52 -10.70
CA ALA A 28 12.86 -12.07 -11.08
C ALA A 28 12.87 -13.58 -10.92
N LYS A 29 11.79 -14.13 -10.38
CA LYS A 29 11.53 -15.56 -10.30
C LYS A 29 10.32 -15.87 -11.17
N ASP A 30 10.55 -15.95 -12.48
CA ASP A 30 9.45 -16.15 -13.43
C ASP A 30 8.70 -17.46 -13.18
N SER A 31 9.40 -18.51 -12.75
CA SER A 31 8.77 -19.79 -12.44
C SER A 31 7.81 -19.72 -11.26
N GLU A 32 7.94 -18.70 -10.42
CA GLU A 32 7.08 -18.47 -9.26
C GLU A 32 6.18 -17.26 -9.43
N ASN A 33 6.21 -16.61 -10.59
CA ASN A 33 5.47 -15.38 -10.88
C ASN A 33 5.76 -14.27 -9.84
N GLN A 34 7.05 -14.07 -9.53
CA GLN A 34 7.49 -13.12 -8.53
C GLN A 34 8.63 -12.24 -9.02
N ALA A 35 8.64 -11.00 -8.55
CA ALA A 35 9.78 -10.10 -8.68
C ALA A 35 10.20 -9.64 -7.28
N HIS A 36 11.49 -9.64 -7.02
CA HIS A 36 12.06 -9.27 -5.72
C HIS A 36 12.95 -8.05 -5.86
N PHE A 37 12.64 -7.01 -5.10
CA PHE A 37 13.45 -5.81 -4.95
C PHE A 37 14.09 -5.87 -3.57
N ILE A 38 15.40 -5.70 -3.49
CA ILE A 38 16.16 -5.96 -2.28
C ILE A 38 16.95 -4.72 -1.90
N ASP A 39 16.91 -4.38 -0.63
CA ASP A 39 17.64 -3.33 0.04
C ASP A 39 17.20 -1.92 -0.36
N ASP A 40 16.80 -1.17 0.65
CA ASP A 40 16.42 0.24 0.56
C ASP A 40 15.39 0.46 -0.55
N VAL A 41 14.26 -0.25 -0.43
CA VAL A 41 13.23 -0.25 -1.45
C VAL A 41 12.27 0.90 -1.23
N LEU A 42 12.03 1.68 -2.28
CA LEU A 42 11.03 2.74 -2.27
C LEU A 42 10.06 2.52 -3.42
N VAL A 43 8.79 2.41 -3.06
CA VAL A 43 7.67 2.30 -4.02
C VAL A 43 6.92 3.61 -4.01
N LYS A 44 6.65 4.15 -5.18
CA LYS A 44 5.89 5.41 -5.31
C LYS A 44 4.81 5.27 -6.36
N GLN A 45 3.64 5.78 -6.04
CA GLN A 45 2.53 5.94 -6.99
C GLN A 45 1.81 7.23 -6.64
N GLY A 46 1.98 8.26 -7.48
CA GLY A 46 1.50 9.58 -7.15
C GLY A 46 2.15 10.08 -5.87
N LYS A 47 1.34 10.45 -4.91
CA LYS A 47 1.81 10.89 -3.58
C LYS A 47 1.99 9.75 -2.60
N THR A 48 1.44 8.57 -2.90
CA THR A 48 1.57 7.38 -2.06
C THR A 48 2.98 6.82 -2.20
N TRP A 49 3.59 6.48 -1.07
CA TRP A 49 4.89 5.84 -1.05
C TRP A 49 4.97 4.82 0.08
N ILE A 50 5.78 3.79 -0.14
CA ILE A 50 6.11 2.77 0.86
C ILE A 50 7.60 2.52 0.79
N HIS A 51 8.26 2.53 1.93
CA HIS A 51 9.68 2.23 2.06
C HIS A 51 9.85 0.97 2.90
N SER A 52 10.73 0.07 2.48
CA SER A 52 10.97 -1.19 3.19
C SER A 52 12.35 -1.75 2.84
N ASP A 53 12.74 -2.82 3.54
CA ASP A 53 14.00 -3.52 3.24
C ASP A 53 13.88 -4.36 1.98
N GLU A 54 12.72 -4.95 1.75
CA GLU A 54 12.45 -5.79 0.59
C GLU A 54 11.04 -5.56 0.08
N LEU A 55 10.84 -5.70 -1.22
CA LEU A 55 9.52 -5.72 -1.84
C LEU A 55 9.40 -6.95 -2.71
N ILE A 56 8.33 -7.72 -2.51
CA ILE A 56 7.99 -8.85 -3.37
C ILE A 56 6.72 -8.49 -4.11
N VAL A 57 6.78 -8.58 -5.43
CA VAL A 57 5.63 -8.33 -6.30
C VAL A 57 5.17 -9.68 -6.87
N TYR A 58 3.88 -9.96 -6.74
CA TYR A 58 3.29 -11.21 -7.19
C TYR A 58 2.41 -10.95 -8.41
N PHE A 59 2.54 -11.79 -9.40
CA PHE A 59 1.79 -11.70 -10.65
C PHE A 59 0.89 -12.92 -10.84
N ASN A 60 -0.20 -12.76 -11.56
CA ASN A 60 -0.97 -13.91 -12.03
C ASN A 60 -0.38 -14.42 -13.36
N ASP A 61 -1.01 -15.45 -13.93
CA ASP A 61 -0.52 -16.06 -15.18
C ASP A 61 -0.62 -15.13 -16.38
N ASN A 62 -1.37 -14.04 -16.28
CA ASN A 62 -1.49 -13.01 -17.32
C ASN A 62 -0.50 -11.87 -17.11
N ASN A 63 0.46 -12.00 -16.20
CA ASN A 63 1.44 -10.97 -15.84
C ASN A 63 0.80 -9.70 -15.23
N GLU A 64 -0.37 -9.84 -14.65
CA GLU A 64 -0.99 -8.76 -13.91
C GLU A 64 -0.56 -8.82 -12.45
N THR A 65 -0.23 -7.68 -11.87
CA THR A 65 0.14 -7.61 -10.46
C THR A 65 -1.07 -7.83 -9.57
N ILE A 66 -0.97 -8.80 -8.68
CA ILE A 66 -2.05 -9.17 -7.76
C ILE A 66 -1.75 -8.82 -6.31
N GLN A 67 -0.48 -8.64 -5.96
CA GLN A 67 -0.11 -8.38 -4.57
C GLN A 67 1.30 -7.79 -4.49
N TYR A 68 1.48 -6.86 -3.55
CA TYR A 68 2.79 -6.33 -3.17
C TYR A 68 3.01 -6.61 -1.69
N ASP A 69 4.17 -7.16 -1.33
CA ASP A 69 4.59 -7.33 0.06
C ASP A 69 5.84 -6.48 0.31
N ALA A 70 5.69 -5.43 1.09
CA ALA A 70 6.80 -4.64 1.59
C ALA A 70 7.22 -5.21 2.94
N VAL A 71 8.41 -5.78 3.01
CA VAL A 71 8.87 -6.56 4.15
C VAL A 71 10.09 -5.90 4.80
N GLY A 72 10.06 -5.80 6.11
CA GLY A 72 11.16 -5.27 6.90
C GLY A 72 11.08 -3.77 7.13
N ASN A 73 10.73 -3.38 8.34
CA ASN A 73 10.69 -1.97 8.78
C ASN A 73 9.94 -1.08 7.79
N ALA A 74 8.78 -1.54 7.37
CA ALA A 74 8.00 -0.81 6.38
C ALA A 74 7.43 0.47 6.97
N THR A 75 7.61 1.58 6.26
CA THR A 75 6.99 2.87 6.54
C THR A 75 6.24 3.33 5.31
N PHE A 76 5.20 4.11 5.50
CA PHE A 76 4.35 4.45 4.37
C PHE A 76 3.57 5.75 4.61
N GLU A 77 3.16 6.32 3.49
CA GLU A 77 2.15 7.37 3.48
C GLU A 77 1.26 7.12 2.27
N ILE A 78 -0.04 6.95 2.52
CA ILE A 78 -1.02 6.52 1.53
C ILE A 78 -2.07 7.60 1.35
N PHE A 79 -2.24 8.00 0.10
CA PHE A 79 -3.28 8.94 -0.31
C PHE A 79 -4.23 8.20 -1.27
N LYS A 80 -5.50 8.16 -0.93
CA LYS A 80 -6.52 7.57 -1.80
C LYS A 80 -7.83 8.30 -1.58
N GLU A 81 -8.29 9.00 -2.61
CA GLU A 81 -9.50 9.80 -2.53
C GLU A 81 -9.37 10.83 -1.39
N LEU A 82 -10.29 10.83 -0.43
CA LEU A 82 -10.26 11.70 0.75
C LEU A 82 -9.51 11.06 1.93
N ASN A 83 -8.98 9.86 1.74
CA ASN A 83 -8.30 9.14 2.80
C ASN A 83 -6.80 9.41 2.75
N HIS A 84 -6.21 9.65 3.91
CA HIS A 84 -4.79 9.93 4.04
C HIS A 84 -4.26 9.25 5.30
N PHE A 85 -3.41 8.24 5.12
CA PHE A 85 -2.86 7.43 6.20
C PHE A 85 -1.35 7.51 6.18
N LYS A 86 -0.76 7.48 7.36
CA LYS A 86 0.69 7.42 7.54
C LYS A 86 0.99 6.43 8.64
N GLY A 87 2.06 5.66 8.50
CA GLY A 87 2.35 4.68 9.54
C GLY A 87 3.54 3.79 9.25
N SER A 88 3.59 2.70 10.02
CA SER A 88 4.67 1.72 9.97
C SER A 88 4.19 0.35 10.41
N ALA A 89 4.90 -0.68 9.96
CA ALA A 89 4.69 -2.07 10.39
C ALA A 89 5.92 -2.89 9.99
N HIS A 90 6.02 -4.11 10.49
CA HIS A 90 7.08 -5.00 10.01
C HIS A 90 6.86 -5.38 8.56
N LYS A 91 5.60 -5.51 8.16
CA LYS A 91 5.23 -5.89 6.80
C LYS A 91 3.96 -5.16 6.40
N VAL A 92 3.94 -4.67 5.15
CA VAL A 92 2.74 -4.08 4.56
C VAL A 92 2.43 -4.84 3.28
N THR A 93 1.22 -5.38 3.19
CA THR A 93 0.74 -6.05 1.99
C THR A 93 -0.33 -5.19 1.34
N TYR A 94 -0.18 -4.95 0.05
CA TYR A 94 -1.17 -4.23 -0.74
C TYR A 94 -1.82 -5.17 -1.74
N TYR A 95 -3.15 -5.15 -1.76
CA TYR A 95 -3.99 -5.92 -2.70
C TYR A 95 -4.64 -4.94 -3.68
N PRO A 96 -4.05 -4.72 -4.86
CA PRO A 96 -4.57 -3.70 -5.79
C PRO A 96 -6.01 -3.92 -6.22
N ASN A 97 -6.39 -5.17 -6.45
CA ASN A 97 -7.74 -5.49 -6.92
C ASN A 97 -8.81 -5.26 -5.86
N ALA A 98 -8.45 -5.27 -4.59
CA ALA A 98 -9.36 -5.07 -3.48
C ALA A 98 -9.21 -3.69 -2.82
N SER A 99 -8.25 -2.89 -3.26
CA SER A 99 -7.90 -1.59 -2.66
C SER A 99 -7.69 -1.69 -1.15
N LYS A 100 -6.97 -2.73 -0.72
CA LYS A 100 -6.74 -3.01 0.70
C LYS A 100 -5.27 -3.04 1.02
N TYR A 101 -4.94 -2.50 2.20
CA TYR A 101 -3.61 -2.61 2.80
C TYR A 101 -3.72 -3.39 4.10
N LEU A 102 -2.85 -4.36 4.28
CA LEU A 102 -2.71 -5.10 5.53
C LEU A 102 -1.35 -4.77 6.13
N MET A 103 -1.36 -4.13 7.29
CA MET A 103 -0.17 -3.84 8.07
C MET A 103 -0.05 -4.90 9.15
N ALA A 104 1.06 -5.61 9.18
CA ALA A 104 1.25 -6.72 10.10
C ALA A 104 2.56 -6.58 10.88
N GLY A 105 2.50 -6.83 12.18
CA GLY A 105 3.64 -6.79 13.06
C GLY A 105 3.92 -5.40 13.59
N ASN A 106 3.52 -5.16 14.83
CA ASN A 106 3.73 -3.88 15.53
C ASN A 106 3.24 -2.70 14.68
N ALA A 107 2.02 -2.83 14.19
CA ALA A 107 1.46 -1.88 13.24
C ALA A 107 0.99 -0.60 13.92
N GLU A 108 1.32 0.54 13.31
CA GLU A 108 0.86 1.87 13.73
C GLU A 108 0.35 2.61 12.51
N VAL A 109 -0.82 3.21 12.64
CA VAL A 109 -1.41 4.02 11.58
C VAL A 109 -1.95 5.32 12.16
N HIS A 110 -1.59 6.43 11.54
CA HIS A 110 -2.20 7.72 11.77
C HIS A 110 -3.12 8.03 10.60
N ASP A 111 -4.42 8.04 10.87
CA ASP A 111 -5.44 8.51 9.93
C ASP A 111 -5.45 10.03 10.01
N ILE A 112 -4.78 10.68 9.08
CA ILE A 112 -4.52 12.11 9.14
C ILE A 112 -5.80 12.91 8.92
N ALA A 113 -6.66 12.43 8.02
CA ALA A 113 -7.91 13.13 7.70
C ALA A 113 -8.83 13.23 8.90
N LYS A 114 -8.85 12.20 9.74
CA LYS A 114 -9.73 12.14 10.92
C LYS A 114 -8.99 12.32 12.24
N ASP A 115 -7.67 12.53 12.17
CA ASP A 115 -6.79 12.68 13.33
C ASP A 115 -6.97 11.58 14.36
N ARG A 116 -6.79 10.35 13.93
CA ARG A 116 -6.86 9.16 14.79
C ARG A 116 -5.57 8.38 14.69
N HIS A 117 -5.10 7.89 15.83
CA HIS A 117 -3.92 7.03 15.91
C HIS A 117 -4.33 5.65 16.37
N VAL A 118 -3.86 4.64 15.68
CA VAL A 118 -4.19 3.26 15.96
C VAL A 118 -2.91 2.44 16.03
N LYS A 119 -2.81 1.59 17.04
CA LYS A 119 -1.73 0.61 17.19
C LYS A 119 -2.35 -0.76 17.38
N GLY A 120 -1.75 -1.75 16.76
CA GLY A 120 -2.18 -3.13 16.91
C GLY A 120 -1.16 -4.10 16.36
N ASN A 121 -1.48 -5.38 16.43
CA ASN A 121 -0.66 -6.40 15.81
C ASN A 121 -0.88 -6.43 14.30
N THR A 122 -2.13 -6.31 13.88
CA THR A 122 -2.50 -6.16 12.47
C THR A 122 -3.53 -5.07 12.29
N ILE A 123 -3.42 -4.36 11.19
CA ILE A 123 -4.39 -3.32 10.78
C ILE A 123 -4.69 -3.54 9.32
N LEU A 124 -5.98 -3.77 9.00
CA LEU A 124 -6.45 -3.88 7.62
C LEU A 124 -7.24 -2.62 7.28
N VAL A 125 -6.88 -1.96 6.18
CA VAL A 125 -7.55 -0.74 5.73
C VAL A 125 -8.07 -0.94 4.32
N ASN A 126 -9.35 -0.61 4.11
CA ASN A 126 -9.93 -0.48 2.77
C ASN A 126 -9.80 0.99 2.36
N THR A 127 -9.00 1.27 1.34
CA THR A 127 -8.70 2.66 0.97
C THR A 127 -9.84 3.33 0.21
N LEU A 128 -10.78 2.57 -0.34
CA LEU A 128 -11.95 3.15 -1.01
C LEU A 128 -13.00 3.58 -0.01
N THR A 129 -13.29 2.76 1.00
CA THR A 129 -14.33 3.04 1.98
C THR A 129 -13.81 3.72 3.24
N GLY A 130 -12.52 3.57 3.54
CA GLY A 130 -11.94 4.01 4.80
C GLY A 130 -12.19 3.04 5.96
N ASP A 131 -12.83 1.92 5.70
CA ASP A 131 -13.07 0.92 6.74
C ASP A 131 -11.77 0.30 7.20
N SER A 132 -11.69 -0.03 8.48
CA SER A 132 -10.49 -0.65 9.03
C SER A 132 -10.86 -1.70 10.07
N ILE A 133 -9.99 -2.70 10.20
CA ILE A 133 -10.07 -3.74 11.23
C ILE A 133 -8.72 -3.79 11.92
N VAL A 134 -8.73 -3.67 13.25
CA VAL A 134 -7.52 -3.68 14.05
C VAL A 134 -7.57 -4.88 14.99
N LYS A 135 -6.49 -5.64 15.04
CA LYS A 135 -6.36 -6.78 15.94
C LYS A 135 -5.11 -6.64 16.79
N GLY A 136 -5.25 -6.88 18.09
CA GLY A 136 -4.13 -7.03 18.98
C GLY A 136 -3.66 -8.48 19.03
N ASN A 137 -2.77 -8.78 19.96
CA ASN A 137 -2.37 -10.15 20.24
C ASN A 137 -2.45 -10.40 21.73
N SER A 138 -2.10 -11.63 22.16
CA SER A 138 -2.22 -12.01 23.57
C SER A 138 -1.34 -11.21 24.52
N LYS A 139 -0.31 -10.54 24.01
CA LYS A 139 0.64 -9.77 24.85
C LYS A 139 0.41 -8.28 24.76
N LYS A 140 -0.15 -7.79 23.65
CA LYS A 140 -0.36 -6.36 23.43
C LYS A 140 -1.77 -6.13 22.92
N PRO A 141 -2.60 -5.42 23.67
CA PRO A 141 -3.91 -5.01 23.17
C PRO A 141 -3.77 -3.96 22.08
N ILE A 142 -4.86 -3.71 21.38
CA ILE A 142 -4.91 -2.54 20.48
C ILE A 142 -4.89 -1.26 21.32
N LYS A 143 -4.41 -0.18 20.70
CA LYS A 143 -4.47 1.15 21.28
C LYS A 143 -5.05 2.10 20.26
N PHE A 144 -6.02 2.88 20.67
CA PHE A 144 -6.71 3.82 19.80
C PHE A 144 -6.72 5.19 20.47
N ILE A 145 -6.19 6.19 19.78
CA ILE A 145 -6.17 7.58 20.27
C ILE A 145 -6.87 8.43 19.23
N PHE A 146 -7.85 9.17 19.66
CA PHE A 146 -8.60 10.05 18.77
C PHE A 146 -9.06 11.29 19.51
N ASP A 147 -9.22 12.37 18.77
CA ASP A 147 -9.78 13.61 19.29
C ASP A 147 -11.30 13.52 19.23
N THR A 148 -11.95 13.92 20.31
CA THR A 148 -13.41 13.93 20.35
C THR A 148 -14.03 15.07 19.56
N GLY A 149 -13.22 15.96 19.02
CA GLY A 149 -13.72 17.07 18.22
C GLY A 149 -14.37 18.19 19.00
N SER A 150 -14.22 18.18 20.30
CA SER A 150 -14.84 19.22 21.16
C SER A 150 -14.02 20.50 21.14
N LYS A 151 -13.81 21.03 19.97
CA LYS A 151 -13.15 22.33 19.85
C LYS A 151 -14.11 23.47 20.16
N LYS A 152 -13.60 24.44 20.83
CA LYS A 152 -14.36 25.62 21.13
C LYS A 152 -13.75 26.80 20.43
#